data_f019802dbb4918aecffef9b615c28d27
#
_entry.id   f019802dbb4918aecffef9b615c28d27
#
_cell.length_a   1.000
_cell.length_b   1.000
_cell.length_c   1.000
_cell.angle_alpha   90.00
_cell.angle_beta   90.00
_cell.angle_gamma   90.00
#
_symmetry.space_group_name_H-M   'P 1'
#
loop_
_entity.id
_entity.type
_entity.pdbx_description
1 polymer ?
#
loop_
_entity_poly.entity_id
_entity_poly.type
_entity_poly.pdbx_seq_one_letter_code
_entity_poly.pdbx_strand_id
1 'polypeptide(L)'
;KIDESITKVADEYIKQMNSQGMGIPYKGATFTDGVNIGKDEDGNLIKITGYEWGSNSFVINNAIVMAYAYDSTKDIKYMNGAAEALDYIFGRNGLDFSYVSGYGTTSLTYPHHRFWAHGVDANFPLAPAGVLSGGPGAGMQDPYIGGLGYQRGTLANQKCYVDNAEAWSVNEVTINWNSPLVWMSTFMLDEAAKADGSTDPTKPT
;
A
#
# COMPACT_ATOMS: atom_id res chain seq x y z
N LYS A 1 -20.96 14.64 15.11
CA LYS A 1 -19.62 15.29 14.98
C LYS A 1 -18.53 14.31 14.54
N ILE A 2 -18.35 13.16 15.20
CA ILE A 2 -17.32 12.16 14.80
C ILE A 2 -17.65 11.62 13.42
N ASP A 3 -18.86 11.11 13.22
CA ASP A 3 -19.31 10.56 11.93
C ASP A 3 -19.21 11.58 10.79
N GLU A 4 -19.59 12.82 11.03
CA GLU A 4 -19.46 13.92 10.07
C GLU A 4 -17.99 14.18 9.68
N SER A 5 -17.07 14.06 10.64
CA SER A 5 -15.64 14.22 10.37
C SER A 5 -15.09 13.05 9.55
N ILE A 6 -15.46 11.82 9.88
CA ILE A 6 -15.09 10.61 9.14
C ILE A 6 -15.62 10.70 7.72
N THR A 7 -16.91 10.99 7.55
CA THR A 7 -17.57 11.10 6.24
C THR A 7 -16.92 12.18 5.37
N LYS A 8 -16.60 13.34 5.95
CA LYS A 8 -15.92 14.42 5.24
C LYS A 8 -14.54 13.98 4.71
N VAL A 9 -13.76 13.28 5.52
CA VAL A 9 -12.44 12.78 5.10
C VAL A 9 -12.58 11.68 4.05
N ALA A 10 -13.54 10.77 4.22
CA ALA A 10 -13.82 9.72 3.24
C ALA A 10 -14.27 10.30 1.89
N ASP A 11 -15.08 11.36 1.87
CA ASP A 11 -15.46 12.06 0.63
C ASP A 11 -14.25 12.68 -0.10
N GLU A 12 -13.30 13.23 0.63
CA GLU A 12 -12.04 13.73 0.03
C GLU A 12 -11.20 12.57 -0.55
N TYR A 13 -11.20 11.39 0.09
CA TYR A 13 -10.55 10.21 -0.47
C TYR A 13 -11.23 9.73 -1.75
N ILE A 14 -12.56 9.63 -1.79
CA ILE A 14 -13.31 9.30 -3.00
C ILE A 14 -13.01 10.30 -4.13
N LYS A 15 -13.01 11.58 -3.83
CA LYS A 15 -12.65 12.63 -4.80
C LYS A 15 -11.22 12.45 -5.31
N GLN A 16 -10.28 12.12 -4.42
CA GLN A 16 -8.89 11.83 -4.78
C GLN A 16 -8.78 10.61 -5.71
N MET A 17 -9.48 9.52 -5.37
CA MET A 17 -9.55 8.31 -6.20
C MET A 17 -10.03 8.62 -7.62
N ASN A 18 -11.09 9.40 -7.76
CA ASN A 18 -11.66 9.80 -9.04
C ASN A 18 -10.76 10.75 -9.87
N SER A 19 -9.72 11.33 -9.26
CA SER A 19 -8.86 12.32 -9.90
C SER A 19 -7.54 11.77 -10.42
N GLN A 20 -7.30 10.46 -10.26
CA GLN A 20 -6.03 9.83 -10.66
C GLN A 20 -6.23 8.42 -11.23
N GLY A 21 -5.23 7.94 -11.96
CA GLY A 21 -5.22 6.56 -12.43
C GLY A 21 -5.15 5.57 -11.27
N MET A 22 -5.66 4.35 -11.50
CA MET A 22 -5.75 3.26 -10.53
C MET A 22 -6.66 3.50 -9.32
N GLY A 23 -7.32 4.66 -9.22
CA GLY A 23 -8.39 4.92 -8.25
C GLY A 23 -8.01 4.62 -6.80
N ILE A 24 -6.88 5.13 -6.31
CA ILE A 24 -6.44 4.90 -4.92
C ILE A 24 -6.59 6.16 -4.06
N PRO A 25 -6.89 6.02 -2.76
CA PRO A 25 -7.10 7.14 -1.85
C PRO A 25 -5.77 7.76 -1.36
N TYR A 26 -4.74 7.81 -2.20
CA TYR A 26 -3.42 8.30 -1.84
C TYR A 26 -2.69 8.88 -3.06
N LYS A 27 -2.12 10.07 -2.92
CA LYS A 27 -1.33 10.75 -3.96
C LYS A 27 0.16 10.85 -3.64
N GLY A 28 0.52 10.55 -2.40
CA GLY A 28 1.84 10.82 -1.87
C GLY A 28 2.03 12.27 -1.42
N ALA A 29 3.25 12.64 -1.16
CA ALA A 29 3.60 13.99 -0.76
C ALA A 29 3.23 14.99 -1.87
N THR A 30 2.29 15.88 -1.55
CA THR A 30 1.77 16.90 -2.48
C THR A 30 2.29 18.30 -2.15
N PHE A 31 3.25 18.40 -1.23
CA PHE A 31 3.83 19.68 -0.87
C PHE A 31 4.61 20.26 -2.06
N THR A 32 4.46 21.54 -2.31
CA THR A 32 5.15 22.26 -3.39
C THR A 32 6.67 22.04 -3.34
N ASP A 33 7.19 21.90 -2.11
CA ASP A 33 8.62 21.70 -1.87
C ASP A 33 9.03 20.23 -1.67
N GLY A 34 8.09 19.29 -1.68
CA GLY A 34 8.33 17.90 -1.38
C GLY A 34 8.67 17.63 0.10
N VAL A 35 8.85 16.35 0.43
CA VAL A 35 9.34 15.91 1.74
C VAL A 35 10.86 15.82 1.70
N ASN A 36 11.52 16.40 2.68
CA ASN A 36 12.97 16.30 2.83
C ASN A 36 13.31 14.89 3.38
N ILE A 37 14.09 14.13 2.62
CA ILE A 37 14.53 12.77 2.99
C ILE A 37 16.02 12.70 3.33
N GLY A 38 16.73 13.80 3.37
CA GLY A 38 18.16 13.86 3.68
C GLY A 38 18.91 14.89 2.86
N LYS A 39 20.23 14.68 2.78
CA LYS A 39 21.14 15.51 1.98
C LYS A 39 21.95 14.63 1.04
N ASP A 40 22.27 15.16 -0.14
CA ASP A 40 23.22 14.56 -1.07
C ASP A 40 24.68 14.75 -0.60
N GLU A 41 25.63 14.24 -1.39
CA GLU A 41 27.07 14.35 -1.10
C GLU A 41 27.55 15.80 -1.08
N ASP A 42 26.90 16.70 -1.81
CA ASP A 42 27.17 18.12 -1.85
C ASP A 42 26.49 18.92 -0.74
N GLY A 43 25.67 18.25 0.10
CA GLY A 43 24.96 18.85 1.23
C GLY A 43 23.61 19.49 0.86
N ASN A 44 23.13 19.36 -0.38
CA ASN A 44 21.82 19.83 -0.79
C ASN A 44 20.70 18.94 -0.24
N LEU A 45 19.56 19.53 0.08
CA LEU A 45 18.40 18.78 0.54
C LEU A 45 17.82 17.90 -0.59
N ILE A 46 17.73 16.61 -0.33
CA ILE A 46 17.01 15.67 -1.20
C ILE A 46 15.53 15.77 -0.86
N LYS A 47 14.73 16.24 -1.79
CA LYS A 47 13.28 16.33 -1.64
C LYS A 47 12.59 15.38 -2.59
N ILE A 48 11.54 14.72 -2.09
CA ILE A 48 10.66 13.88 -2.91
C ILE A 48 9.26 14.48 -2.97
N THR A 49 8.66 14.37 -4.14
CA THR A 49 7.23 14.53 -4.35
C THR A 49 6.69 13.20 -4.84
N GLY A 50 5.53 12.78 -4.38
CA GLY A 50 4.96 11.49 -4.75
C GLY A 50 4.98 10.50 -3.59
N TYR A 51 5.07 9.22 -3.89
CA TYR A 51 4.90 8.17 -2.90
C TYR A 51 6.06 8.12 -1.90
N GLU A 52 5.70 8.15 -0.63
CA GLU A 52 6.62 8.03 0.49
C GLU A 52 6.91 6.57 0.82
N TRP A 53 7.97 6.33 1.57
CA TRP A 53 8.30 5.01 2.11
C TRP A 53 7.12 4.44 2.92
N GLY A 54 6.70 3.21 2.62
CA GLY A 54 5.53 2.59 3.24
C GLY A 54 4.19 2.99 2.61
N SER A 55 4.17 3.40 1.34
CA SER A 55 2.99 3.92 0.63
C SER A 55 1.77 2.99 0.69
N ASN A 56 1.95 1.68 0.68
CA ASN A 56 0.85 0.71 0.80
C ASN A 56 0.08 0.89 2.11
N SER A 57 0.77 1.23 3.20
CA SER A 57 0.09 1.47 4.48
C SER A 57 -0.81 2.70 4.45
N PHE A 58 -0.41 3.76 3.75
CA PHE A 58 -1.26 4.94 3.58
C PHE A 58 -2.53 4.59 2.78
N VAL A 59 -2.39 3.81 1.71
CA VAL A 59 -3.54 3.35 0.91
C VAL A 59 -4.53 2.58 1.79
N ILE A 60 -4.05 1.61 2.57
CA ILE A 60 -4.93 0.76 3.40
C ILE A 60 -5.52 1.55 4.58
N ASN A 61 -4.74 2.40 5.26
CA ASN A 61 -5.25 3.21 6.36
C ASN A 61 -6.34 4.19 5.89
N ASN A 62 -6.19 4.76 4.69
CA ASN A 62 -7.23 5.61 4.09
C ASN A 62 -8.47 4.78 3.70
N ALA A 63 -8.29 3.52 3.28
CA ALA A 63 -9.41 2.59 3.06
C ALA A 63 -10.16 2.27 4.37
N ILE A 64 -9.48 2.15 5.51
CA ILE A 64 -10.11 1.97 6.84
C ILE A 64 -11.03 3.14 7.16
N VAL A 65 -10.65 4.38 6.85
CA VAL A 65 -11.53 5.55 7.06
C VAL A 65 -12.79 5.45 6.20
N MET A 66 -12.67 4.97 4.96
CA MET A 66 -13.84 4.74 4.10
C MET A 66 -14.71 3.59 4.62
N ALA A 67 -14.12 2.53 5.18
CA ALA A 67 -14.86 1.45 5.83
C ALA A 67 -15.68 1.95 7.04
N TYR A 68 -15.11 2.82 7.87
CA TYR A 68 -15.87 3.47 8.95
C TYR A 68 -16.99 4.39 8.44
N ALA A 69 -16.76 5.12 7.33
CA ALA A 69 -17.80 5.92 6.71
C ALA A 69 -18.94 5.05 6.17
N TYR A 70 -18.62 3.89 5.58
CA TYR A 70 -19.62 2.91 5.17
C TYR A 70 -20.41 2.37 6.38
N ASP A 71 -19.75 1.99 7.45
CA ASP A 71 -20.43 1.50 8.65
C ASP A 71 -21.41 2.51 9.24
N SER A 72 -21.05 3.78 9.24
CA SER A 72 -21.86 4.87 9.75
C SER A 72 -23.03 5.25 8.83
N THR A 73 -22.84 5.22 7.52
CA THR A 73 -23.81 5.74 6.54
C THR A 73 -24.51 4.69 5.71
N LYS A 74 -23.91 3.52 5.56
CA LYS A 74 -24.28 2.46 4.60
C LYS A 74 -24.29 2.92 3.14
N ASP A 75 -23.63 4.04 2.83
CA ASP A 75 -23.45 4.48 1.45
C ASP A 75 -22.38 3.62 0.75
N ILE A 76 -22.82 2.87 -0.24
CA ILE A 76 -22.02 1.88 -0.97
C ILE A 76 -20.77 2.47 -1.64
N LYS A 77 -20.74 3.78 -1.90
CA LYS A 77 -19.56 4.44 -2.50
C LYS A 77 -18.31 4.25 -1.65
N TYR A 78 -18.44 4.23 -0.32
CA TYR A 78 -17.31 4.06 0.59
C TYR A 78 -16.82 2.61 0.62
N MET A 79 -17.74 1.64 0.57
CA MET A 79 -17.39 0.23 0.44
C MET A 79 -16.64 -0.02 -0.88
N ASN A 80 -17.15 0.49 -2.00
CA ASN A 80 -16.50 0.38 -3.29
C ASN A 80 -15.10 1.01 -3.27
N GLY A 81 -14.96 2.20 -2.68
CA GLY A 81 -13.66 2.86 -2.53
C GLY A 81 -12.66 2.05 -1.69
N ALA A 82 -13.13 1.45 -0.60
CA ALA A 82 -12.30 0.58 0.24
C ALA A 82 -11.89 -0.70 -0.51
N ALA A 83 -12.79 -1.32 -1.27
CA ALA A 83 -12.50 -2.48 -2.11
C ALA A 83 -11.48 -2.15 -3.19
N GLU A 84 -11.66 -1.03 -3.91
CA GLU A 84 -10.72 -0.59 -4.95
C GLU A 84 -9.31 -0.33 -4.40
N ALA A 85 -9.20 0.19 -3.18
CA ALA A 85 -7.91 0.37 -2.51
C ALA A 85 -7.23 -0.98 -2.21
N LEU A 86 -7.98 -2.01 -1.81
CA LEU A 86 -7.46 -3.36 -1.64
C LEU A 86 -7.09 -4.00 -2.98
N ASP A 87 -7.88 -3.82 -4.02
CA ASP A 87 -7.56 -4.31 -5.36
C ASP A 87 -6.21 -3.79 -5.84
N TYR A 88 -5.88 -2.51 -5.52
CA TYR A 88 -4.57 -1.96 -5.80
C TYR A 88 -3.46 -2.75 -5.08
N ILE A 89 -3.66 -3.08 -3.82
CA ILE A 89 -2.70 -3.86 -3.02
C ILE A 89 -2.51 -5.27 -3.59
N PHE A 90 -3.58 -5.89 -4.08
CA PHE A 90 -3.57 -7.25 -4.62
C PHE A 90 -3.29 -7.35 -6.12
N GLY A 91 -2.93 -6.25 -6.80
CA GLY A 91 -2.40 -6.31 -8.17
C GLY A 91 -3.02 -5.35 -9.18
N ARG A 92 -4.18 -4.71 -8.91
CA ARG A 92 -4.76 -3.70 -9.80
C ARG A 92 -4.00 -2.37 -9.71
N ASN A 93 -2.74 -2.40 -10.08
CA ASN A 93 -1.81 -1.27 -9.98
C ASN A 93 -0.93 -1.15 -11.23
N GLY A 94 -0.07 -0.15 -11.27
CA GLY A 94 0.79 0.15 -12.43
C GLY A 94 1.84 -0.91 -12.76
N LEU A 95 2.00 -1.95 -11.92
CA LEU A 95 2.97 -3.04 -12.09
C LEU A 95 2.31 -4.39 -12.40
N ASP A 96 0.97 -4.50 -12.28
CA ASP A 96 0.27 -5.80 -12.32
C ASP A 96 0.88 -6.79 -11.32
N PHE A 97 1.12 -6.31 -10.09
CA PHE A 97 1.88 -7.01 -9.07
C PHE A 97 1.18 -6.92 -7.71
N SER A 98 0.94 -8.06 -7.08
CA SER A 98 0.44 -8.11 -5.71
C SER A 98 1.56 -7.82 -4.70
N TYR A 99 1.37 -6.79 -3.88
CA TYR A 99 2.30 -6.48 -2.79
C TYR A 99 2.15 -7.42 -1.59
N VAL A 100 1.27 -8.41 -1.69
CA VAL A 100 1.00 -9.42 -0.64
C VAL A 100 1.54 -10.78 -1.10
N SER A 101 2.43 -11.36 -0.31
CA SER A 101 3.04 -12.66 -0.61
C SER A 101 1.98 -13.78 -0.71
N GLY A 102 2.12 -14.63 -1.71
CA GLY A 102 1.26 -15.80 -1.90
C GLY A 102 -0.14 -15.52 -2.44
N TYR A 103 -0.48 -14.29 -2.80
CA TYR A 103 -1.76 -13.90 -3.37
C TYR A 103 -1.55 -13.19 -4.72
N GLY A 104 -2.26 -13.64 -5.75
CA GLY A 104 -2.11 -13.17 -7.13
C GLY A 104 -1.18 -14.04 -7.98
N THR A 105 -1.22 -13.82 -9.29
CA THR A 105 -0.36 -14.55 -10.27
C THR A 105 1.09 -14.13 -10.23
N THR A 106 1.33 -12.84 -9.93
CA THR A 106 2.65 -12.26 -9.68
C THR A 106 2.58 -11.53 -8.35
N SER A 107 3.36 -11.96 -7.37
CA SER A 107 3.25 -11.45 -6.00
C SER A 107 4.61 -11.37 -5.31
N LEU A 108 4.65 -10.61 -4.23
CA LEU A 108 5.79 -10.47 -3.33
C LEU A 108 6.41 -11.83 -3.00
N THR A 109 7.71 -11.95 -3.29
CA THR A 109 8.49 -13.19 -3.08
C THR A 109 9.69 -12.96 -2.17
N TYR A 110 10.40 -11.84 -2.36
CA TYR A 110 11.66 -11.52 -1.69
C TYR A 110 11.59 -10.24 -0.86
N PRO A 111 10.74 -10.19 0.20
CA PRO A 111 10.65 -9.00 1.04
C PRO A 111 11.96 -8.72 1.76
N HIS A 112 12.22 -7.46 2.06
CA HIS A 112 13.29 -7.08 2.99
C HIS A 112 12.84 -7.40 4.41
N HIS A 113 13.32 -8.53 4.94
CA HIS A 113 13.06 -8.96 6.30
C HIS A 113 14.19 -9.88 6.79
N ARG A 114 14.69 -9.67 7.99
CA ARG A 114 15.87 -10.40 8.50
C ARG A 114 15.65 -11.91 8.63
N PHE A 115 14.44 -12.34 8.96
CA PHE A 115 14.10 -13.76 9.12
C PHE A 115 13.71 -14.42 7.79
N TRP A 116 13.04 -13.69 6.89
CA TRP A 116 12.62 -14.20 5.57
C TRP A 116 13.56 -13.71 4.47
N ALA A 117 14.85 -13.92 4.68
CA ALA A 117 15.89 -13.37 3.83
C ALA A 117 16.32 -14.29 2.68
N HIS A 118 15.42 -15.17 2.20
CA HIS A 118 15.72 -16.15 1.15
C HIS A 118 16.28 -15.50 -0.13
N GLY A 119 15.86 -14.30 -0.46
CA GLY A 119 16.40 -13.56 -1.61
C GLY A 119 17.87 -13.12 -1.48
N VAL A 120 18.41 -13.14 -0.26
CA VAL A 120 19.83 -12.85 0.02
C VAL A 120 20.64 -14.15 0.19
N ASP A 121 20.07 -15.11 0.93
CA ASP A 121 20.68 -16.42 1.18
C ASP A 121 19.57 -17.49 1.21
N ALA A 122 19.67 -18.47 0.31
CA ALA A 122 18.71 -19.55 0.15
C ALA A 122 18.55 -20.46 1.38
N ASN A 123 19.42 -20.36 2.37
CA ASN A 123 19.28 -21.06 3.65
C ASN A 123 18.22 -20.42 4.56
N PHE A 124 17.83 -19.18 4.32
CA PHE A 124 16.71 -18.56 5.03
C PHE A 124 15.36 -18.91 4.40
N PRO A 125 14.27 -18.97 5.20
CA PRO A 125 12.96 -19.26 4.67
C PRO A 125 12.43 -18.13 3.77
N LEU A 126 11.53 -18.49 2.87
CA LEU A 126 10.65 -17.54 2.18
C LEU A 126 9.65 -16.93 3.18
N ALA A 127 9.10 -15.76 2.84
CA ALA A 127 7.98 -15.21 3.58
C ALA A 127 6.75 -16.11 3.48
N PRO A 128 5.97 -16.26 4.56
CA PRO A 128 4.68 -16.94 4.48
C PRO A 128 3.70 -16.14 3.62
N ALA A 129 2.62 -16.78 3.16
CA ALA A 129 1.54 -16.07 2.49
C ALA A 129 0.90 -15.02 3.42
N GLY A 130 0.47 -13.89 2.84
CA GLY A 130 -0.22 -12.82 3.56
C GLY A 130 0.68 -11.68 4.08
N VAL A 131 1.97 -11.68 3.77
CA VAL A 131 2.88 -10.61 4.17
C VAL A 131 2.81 -9.45 3.18
N LEU A 132 2.61 -8.23 3.68
CA LEU A 132 2.57 -7.00 2.89
C LEU A 132 3.92 -6.28 2.92
N SER A 133 4.44 -5.92 1.74
CA SER A 133 5.59 -5.02 1.59
C SER A 133 5.19 -3.54 1.68
N GLY A 134 6.17 -2.68 1.93
CA GLY A 134 5.99 -1.22 2.05
C GLY A 134 5.39 -0.56 0.82
N GLY A 135 5.68 -1.09 -0.36
CA GLY A 135 5.14 -0.57 -1.62
C GLY A 135 6.01 0.50 -2.29
N PRO A 136 5.56 1.03 -3.42
CA PRO A 136 6.33 1.98 -4.20
C PRO A 136 6.77 3.21 -3.40
N GLY A 137 8.02 3.62 -3.56
CA GLY A 137 8.62 4.77 -2.89
C GLY A 137 9.36 5.68 -3.86
N ALA A 138 8.82 6.88 -4.13
CA ALA A 138 9.40 7.82 -5.09
C ALA A 138 10.79 8.34 -4.69
N GLY A 139 11.14 8.19 -3.40
CA GLY A 139 12.44 8.56 -2.87
C GLY A 139 13.59 7.66 -3.28
N MET A 140 13.30 6.39 -3.67
CA MET A 140 14.32 5.40 -4.03
C MET A 140 15.53 5.43 -3.07
N GLN A 141 15.25 5.28 -1.77
CA GLN A 141 16.14 5.68 -0.68
C GLN A 141 17.18 4.62 -0.28
N ASP A 142 17.20 3.47 -0.93
CA ASP A 142 18.23 2.45 -0.70
C ASP A 142 19.18 2.33 -1.90
N PRO A 143 20.40 1.81 -1.67
CA PRO A 143 21.40 1.67 -2.73
C PRO A 143 20.99 0.74 -3.85
N TYR A 144 20.15 -0.26 -3.57
CA TYR A 144 19.74 -1.23 -4.59
C TYR A 144 18.83 -0.56 -5.63
N ILE A 145 17.69 0.00 -5.19
CA ILE A 145 16.76 0.64 -6.13
C ILE A 145 17.36 1.91 -6.74
N GLY A 146 18.17 2.66 -5.98
CA GLY A 146 18.92 3.80 -6.48
C GLY A 146 19.95 3.43 -7.54
N GLY A 147 20.55 2.23 -7.44
CA GLY A 147 21.54 1.68 -8.38
C GLY A 147 20.95 1.11 -9.68
N LEU A 148 19.62 0.99 -9.80
CA LEU A 148 18.96 0.49 -11.02
C LEU A 148 18.99 1.50 -12.19
N GLY A 149 19.60 2.67 -12.02
CA GLY A 149 19.74 3.68 -13.06
C GLY A 149 18.52 4.59 -13.27
N TYR A 150 17.52 4.49 -12.41
CA TYR A 150 16.37 5.41 -12.42
C TYR A 150 16.71 6.73 -11.77
N GLN A 151 16.34 7.82 -12.43
CA GLN A 151 16.44 9.15 -11.81
C GLN A 151 15.20 9.45 -10.98
N ARG A 152 15.40 9.95 -9.76
CA ARG A 152 14.29 10.40 -8.90
C ARG A 152 13.41 11.41 -9.64
N GLY A 153 12.09 11.26 -9.52
CA GLY A 153 11.13 12.15 -10.15
C GLY A 153 10.85 11.91 -11.63
N THR A 154 11.57 11.00 -12.29
CA THR A 154 11.33 10.66 -13.72
C THR A 154 10.46 9.42 -13.89
N LEU A 155 10.45 8.53 -12.90
CA LEU A 155 9.63 7.33 -12.91
C LEU A 155 8.27 7.61 -12.26
N ALA A 156 7.19 7.13 -12.87
CA ALA A 156 5.85 7.23 -12.28
C ALA A 156 5.82 6.58 -10.89
N ASN A 157 5.16 7.22 -9.90
CA ASN A 157 5.21 6.81 -8.51
C ASN A 157 4.95 5.32 -8.28
N GLN A 158 3.92 4.77 -8.94
CA GLN A 158 3.57 3.34 -8.83
C GLN A 158 4.60 2.39 -9.45
N LYS A 159 5.56 2.91 -10.22
CA LYS A 159 6.64 2.12 -10.81
C LYS A 159 7.94 2.14 -9.99
N CYS A 160 7.98 2.93 -8.92
CA CYS A 160 9.12 3.04 -8.02
C CYS A 160 9.15 1.86 -7.01
N TYR A 161 9.17 0.63 -7.52
CA TYR A 161 9.14 -0.59 -6.72
C TYR A 161 9.91 -1.72 -7.41
N VAL A 162 10.53 -2.57 -6.62
CA VAL A 162 11.13 -3.83 -7.08
C VAL A 162 11.01 -4.87 -5.96
N ASP A 163 10.66 -6.10 -6.32
CA ASP A 163 10.66 -7.25 -5.39
C ASP A 163 12.08 -7.80 -5.24
N ASN A 164 12.82 -7.19 -4.33
CA ASN A 164 14.17 -7.63 -3.98
C ASN A 164 14.47 -7.37 -2.51
N ALA A 165 15.09 -8.34 -1.84
CA ALA A 165 15.39 -8.27 -0.41
C ALA A 165 16.37 -7.15 -0.02
N GLU A 166 17.15 -6.63 -0.98
CA GLU A 166 18.06 -5.51 -0.74
C GLU A 166 17.43 -4.13 -1.00
N ALA A 167 16.22 -4.10 -1.57
CA ALA A 167 15.47 -2.87 -1.84
C ALA A 167 14.58 -2.48 -0.66
N TRP A 168 15.18 -2.24 0.52
CA TRP A 168 14.43 -2.03 1.76
C TRP A 168 13.50 -0.83 1.74
N SER A 169 13.82 0.25 1.02
CA SER A 169 12.98 1.44 0.98
C SER A 169 11.60 1.23 0.31
N VAL A 170 11.42 0.14 -0.41
CA VAL A 170 10.17 -0.20 -1.08
C VAL A 170 9.65 -1.58 -0.71
N ASN A 171 10.53 -2.49 -0.29
CA ASN A 171 10.20 -3.90 -0.06
C ASN A 171 10.30 -4.36 1.41
N GLU A 172 10.47 -3.41 2.34
CA GLU A 172 10.50 -3.69 3.78
C GLU A 172 9.14 -4.18 4.28
N VAL A 173 9.16 -5.01 5.31
CA VAL A 173 7.97 -5.52 6.01
C VAL A 173 7.99 -5.02 7.45
N THR A 174 6.89 -4.41 7.89
CA THR A 174 6.71 -3.92 9.25
C THR A 174 5.34 -4.28 9.82
N ILE A 175 5.24 -4.35 11.16
CA ILE A 175 4.00 -4.66 11.87
C ILE A 175 2.93 -3.60 11.60
N ASN A 176 3.30 -2.33 11.65
CA ASN A 176 2.38 -1.21 11.47
C ASN A 176 1.83 -1.07 10.04
N TRP A 177 2.43 -1.70 9.04
CA TRP A 177 1.89 -1.77 7.68
C TRP A 177 1.01 -3.00 7.48
N ASN A 178 1.34 -4.10 8.14
CA ASN A 178 0.61 -5.35 8.04
C ASN A 178 -0.68 -5.36 8.88
N SER A 179 -0.70 -4.68 10.02
CA SER A 179 -1.90 -4.61 10.86
C SER A 179 -3.12 -3.98 10.17
N PRO A 180 -3.00 -2.88 9.39
CA PRO A 180 -4.10 -2.36 8.59
C PRO A 180 -4.62 -3.36 7.54
N LEU A 181 -3.73 -4.15 6.92
CA LEU A 181 -4.15 -5.19 5.97
C LEU A 181 -5.00 -6.26 6.65
N VAL A 182 -4.59 -6.73 7.83
CA VAL A 182 -5.38 -7.69 8.61
C VAL A 182 -6.76 -7.12 8.94
N TRP A 183 -6.82 -5.88 9.40
CA TRP A 183 -8.07 -5.22 9.73
C TRP A 183 -9.00 -5.11 8.52
N MET A 184 -8.49 -4.60 7.39
CA MET A 184 -9.28 -4.43 6.16
C MET A 184 -9.73 -5.76 5.57
N SER A 185 -8.85 -6.77 5.55
CA SER A 185 -9.22 -8.11 5.06
C SER A 185 -10.34 -8.73 5.91
N THR A 186 -10.27 -8.56 7.23
CA THR A 186 -11.32 -9.04 8.15
C THR A 186 -12.63 -8.28 7.92
N PHE A 187 -12.56 -6.96 7.76
CA PHE A 187 -13.75 -6.14 7.47
C PHE A 187 -14.43 -6.59 6.17
N MET A 188 -13.68 -6.82 5.10
CA MET A 188 -14.22 -7.26 3.82
C MET A 188 -14.85 -8.66 3.90
N LEU A 189 -14.23 -9.58 4.64
CA LEU A 189 -14.79 -10.92 4.87
C LEU A 189 -16.11 -10.85 5.66
N ASP A 190 -16.16 -10.00 6.68
CA ASP A 190 -17.36 -9.80 7.50
C ASP A 190 -18.52 -9.22 6.67
N GLU A 191 -18.25 -8.22 5.83
CA GLU A 191 -19.27 -7.64 4.96
C GLU A 191 -19.71 -8.60 3.85
N ALA A 192 -18.82 -9.43 3.30
CA ALA A 192 -19.16 -10.47 2.35
C ALA A 192 -20.08 -11.54 3.01
N ALA A 193 -19.75 -11.98 4.21
CA ALA A 193 -20.57 -12.92 4.97
C ALA A 193 -21.97 -12.37 5.27
N LYS A 194 -22.09 -11.09 5.61
CA LYS A 194 -23.39 -10.43 5.81
C LYS A 194 -24.21 -10.38 4.53
N ALA A 195 -23.58 -10.11 3.39
CA ALA A 195 -24.25 -10.07 2.07
C ALA A 195 -24.80 -11.44 1.66
N ASP A 196 -24.09 -12.52 1.98
CA ASP A 196 -24.49 -13.89 1.66
C ASP A 196 -25.46 -14.50 2.70
N GLY A 197 -25.82 -13.76 3.74
CA GLY A 197 -26.64 -14.26 4.84
C GLY A 197 -25.93 -15.31 5.71
N SER A 198 -24.63 -15.45 5.60
CA SER A 198 -23.79 -16.31 6.42
C SER A 198 -23.48 -15.65 7.75
N THR A 199 -23.45 -16.44 8.82
CA THR A 199 -22.96 -16.00 10.14
C THR A 199 -21.51 -16.38 10.40
N ASP A 200 -20.88 -17.09 9.44
CA ASP A 200 -19.51 -17.57 9.56
C ASP A 200 -18.62 -16.88 8.51
N PRO A 201 -17.86 -15.85 8.90
CA PRO A 201 -16.98 -15.11 7.99
C PRO A 201 -15.78 -15.95 7.49
N THR A 202 -15.58 -17.17 8.01
CA THR A 202 -14.45 -18.04 7.64
C THR A 202 -14.81 -19.08 6.57
N LYS A 203 -16.08 -19.19 6.18
CA LYS A 203 -16.50 -20.10 5.11
C LYS A 203 -16.41 -19.38 3.76
N PRO A 204 -15.55 -19.84 2.86
CA PRO A 204 -15.59 -19.40 1.47
C PRO A 204 -16.91 -19.85 0.83
N THR A 205 -17.57 -18.95 0.14
CA THR A 205 -18.73 -19.21 -0.72
C THR A 205 -18.33 -19.94 -1.98
#